data_59c90e3dbe6a959512ebab4bf05ee2c3
#
_entry.id   59c90e3dbe6a959512ebab4bf05ee2c3
#
_cell.length_a   1.000
_cell.length_b   1.000
_cell.length_c   1.000
_cell.angle_alpha   90.00
_cell.angle_beta   90.00
_cell.angle_gamma   90.00
#
_symmetry.space_group_name_H-M   'P 1'
#
loop_
_entity.id
_entity.type
_entity.pdbx_description
1 polymer ?
#
loop_
_entity_poly.entity_id
_entity_poly.type
_entity_poly.pdbx_seq_one_letter_code
_entity_poly.pdbx_strand_id
1 'polypeptide(L)'
;TTWLLPNCGQEGIDRLTELLDHKNPQIRVVALRSLRRAIAQPDTSDRVRNLWLQAQQQACVDSSAAVRREAAISLRDIPFQECHKLLQKIADGFDGWDRWYLEALGIACEGKEQESFDLFVVNSEDPLLWDNRLSGIAWRLHPDSAVEQLKTRALDITLPLADRKKMVDAIAFNSNTQAAAAMLEIAQRGPQDIRNYAAWWGQHRLQNDWKNVQLSDVFPEPPPIEKPLPNTRLD
;
A
#
# COMPACT_ATOMS: atom_id res chain seq x y z
N THR A 1 -4.98 1.60 -30.67
CA THR A 1 -4.07 2.36 -31.55
C THR A 1 -2.98 3.09 -30.74
N THR A 2 -3.29 3.66 -29.57
CA THR A 2 -2.33 4.41 -28.73
C THR A 2 -1.09 3.61 -28.31
N TRP A 3 -1.20 2.29 -28.18
CA TRP A 3 -0.12 1.37 -27.83
C TRP A 3 1.03 1.32 -28.84
N LEU A 4 0.77 1.69 -30.08
CA LEU A 4 1.75 1.69 -31.15
C LEU A 4 2.55 2.98 -31.23
N LEU A 5 2.04 4.07 -30.66
CA LEU A 5 2.64 5.39 -30.75
C LEU A 5 4.13 5.44 -30.35
N PRO A 6 4.58 4.76 -29.26
CA PRO A 6 5.99 4.76 -28.89
C PRO A 6 6.92 4.23 -30.00
N ASN A 7 6.40 3.40 -30.92
CA ASN A 7 7.15 2.76 -31.99
C ASN A 7 6.95 3.44 -33.35
N CYS A 8 6.20 4.57 -33.40
CA CYS A 8 5.91 5.30 -34.64
C CYS A 8 6.88 6.48 -34.88
N GLY A 9 8.12 6.37 -34.41
CA GLY A 9 9.14 7.41 -34.60
C GLY A 9 8.77 8.75 -33.94
N GLN A 10 9.20 9.87 -34.56
CA GLN A 10 8.99 11.20 -34.00
C GLN A 10 7.52 11.56 -33.88
N GLU A 11 6.74 11.32 -34.92
CA GLU A 11 5.32 11.66 -34.96
C GLU A 11 4.53 10.96 -33.83
N GLY A 12 4.86 9.69 -33.54
CA GLY A 12 4.27 8.95 -32.43
C GLY A 12 4.61 9.55 -31.06
N ILE A 13 5.84 10.01 -30.89
CA ILE A 13 6.30 10.67 -29.65
C ILE A 13 5.61 12.03 -29.48
N ASP A 14 5.52 12.83 -30.53
CA ASP A 14 4.85 14.13 -30.49
C ASP A 14 3.36 13.96 -30.13
N ARG A 15 2.72 12.96 -30.70
CA ARG A 15 1.33 12.62 -30.39
C ARG A 15 1.16 12.13 -28.95
N LEU A 16 2.07 11.32 -28.41
CA LEU A 16 2.03 10.92 -27.01
C LEU A 16 2.19 12.12 -26.08
N THR A 17 3.08 13.04 -26.38
CA THR A 17 3.26 14.28 -25.60
C THR A 17 1.98 15.10 -25.54
N GLU A 18 1.28 15.29 -26.66
CA GLU A 18 -0.03 15.95 -26.70
C GLU A 18 -1.08 15.23 -25.83
N LEU A 19 -1.07 13.88 -25.84
CA LEU A 19 -2.03 13.09 -25.06
C LEU A 19 -1.73 13.12 -23.54
N LEU A 20 -0.46 13.27 -23.15
CA LEU A 20 -0.06 13.44 -21.75
C LEU A 20 -0.54 14.76 -21.16
N ASP A 21 -0.65 15.82 -21.98
CA ASP A 21 -1.14 17.14 -21.58
C ASP A 21 -2.64 17.34 -21.83
N HIS A 22 -3.35 16.30 -22.25
CA HIS A 22 -4.76 16.41 -22.62
C HIS A 22 -5.63 16.77 -21.41
N LYS A 23 -6.62 17.68 -21.60
CA LYS A 23 -7.56 18.13 -20.54
C LYS A 23 -8.34 16.99 -19.86
N ASN A 24 -8.68 15.92 -20.61
CA ASN A 24 -9.37 14.76 -20.06
C ASN A 24 -8.36 13.81 -19.38
N PRO A 25 -8.46 13.57 -18.06
CA PRO A 25 -7.53 12.70 -17.33
C PRO A 25 -7.51 11.25 -17.83
N GLN A 26 -8.63 10.73 -18.36
CA GLN A 26 -8.65 9.38 -18.91
C GLN A 26 -7.72 9.23 -20.14
N ILE A 27 -7.57 10.28 -20.93
CA ILE A 27 -6.64 10.28 -22.06
C ILE A 27 -5.20 10.31 -21.56
N ARG A 28 -4.88 11.12 -20.53
CA ARG A 28 -3.57 11.11 -19.89
C ARG A 28 -3.21 9.73 -19.32
N VAL A 29 -4.17 9.06 -18.66
CA VAL A 29 -4.00 7.66 -18.17
C VAL A 29 -3.64 6.71 -19.32
N VAL A 30 -4.34 6.79 -20.46
CA VAL A 30 -4.06 5.93 -21.62
C VAL A 30 -2.66 6.20 -22.19
N ALA A 31 -2.23 7.46 -22.24
CA ALA A 31 -0.88 7.83 -22.70
C ALA A 31 0.21 7.29 -21.77
N LEU A 32 0.03 7.43 -20.43
CA LEU A 32 0.95 6.86 -19.43
C LEU A 32 1.06 5.34 -19.55
N ARG A 33 -0.05 4.62 -19.74
CA ARG A 33 -0.05 3.17 -19.98
C ARG A 33 0.73 2.78 -21.21
N SER A 34 0.62 3.56 -22.27
CA SER A 34 1.37 3.32 -23.50
C SER A 34 2.88 3.45 -23.27
N LEU A 35 3.31 4.48 -22.52
CA LEU A 35 4.70 4.66 -22.15
C LEU A 35 5.20 3.55 -21.23
N ARG A 36 4.43 3.18 -20.20
CA ARG A 36 4.80 2.07 -19.29
C ARG A 36 5.04 0.76 -20.03
N ARG A 37 4.19 0.46 -21.01
CA ARG A 37 4.37 -0.75 -21.86
C ARG A 37 5.60 -0.66 -22.74
N ALA A 38 5.88 0.53 -23.25
CA ALA A 38 7.05 0.74 -24.10
C ALA A 38 8.35 0.56 -23.30
N ILE A 39 8.48 1.16 -22.12
CA ILE A 39 9.70 1.05 -21.32
C ILE A 39 9.97 -0.35 -20.79
N ALA A 40 8.97 -1.21 -20.74
CA ALA A 40 9.13 -2.62 -20.38
C ALA A 40 9.75 -3.46 -21.51
N GLN A 41 9.90 -2.90 -22.72
CA GLN A 41 10.54 -3.61 -23.82
C GLN A 41 12.07 -3.44 -23.76
N PRO A 42 12.85 -4.51 -24.02
CA PRO A 42 14.32 -4.47 -23.91
C PRO A 42 14.99 -3.47 -24.89
N ASP A 43 14.37 -3.23 -26.03
CA ASP A 43 14.88 -2.40 -27.13
C ASP A 43 14.30 -0.97 -27.14
N THR A 44 13.69 -0.56 -26.02
CA THR A 44 13.13 0.79 -25.90
C THR A 44 14.20 1.87 -26.08
N SER A 45 13.94 2.83 -26.97
CA SER A 45 14.85 3.95 -27.24
C SER A 45 14.98 4.88 -26.02
N ASP A 46 16.14 5.50 -25.85
CA ASP A 46 16.41 6.50 -24.82
C ASP A 46 15.40 7.66 -24.86
N ARG A 47 14.93 8.01 -26.04
CA ARG A 47 13.91 9.03 -26.22
C ARG A 47 12.60 8.68 -25.52
N VAL A 48 12.11 7.46 -25.68
CA VAL A 48 10.88 6.99 -25.01
C VAL A 48 11.10 6.91 -23.49
N ARG A 49 12.29 6.48 -23.06
CA ARG A 49 12.66 6.49 -21.63
C ARG A 49 12.65 7.90 -21.05
N ASN A 50 13.23 8.87 -21.73
CA ASN A 50 13.24 10.26 -21.31
C ASN A 50 11.84 10.86 -21.25
N LEU A 51 10.99 10.61 -22.26
CA LEU A 51 9.59 11.03 -22.23
C LEU A 51 8.84 10.41 -21.06
N TRP A 52 9.06 9.13 -20.77
CA TRP A 52 8.46 8.47 -19.62
C TRP A 52 8.88 9.13 -18.30
N LEU A 53 10.18 9.41 -18.10
CA LEU A 53 10.68 10.08 -16.89
C LEU A 53 10.04 11.45 -16.69
N GLN A 54 9.92 12.25 -17.74
CA GLN A 54 9.26 13.56 -17.70
C GLN A 54 7.76 13.41 -17.38
N ALA A 55 7.08 12.48 -18.04
CA ALA A 55 5.68 12.19 -17.80
C ALA A 55 5.42 11.74 -16.35
N GLN A 56 6.30 10.92 -15.76
CA GLN A 56 6.17 10.50 -14.35
C GLN A 56 6.28 11.67 -13.38
N GLN A 57 7.21 12.61 -13.60
CA GLN A 57 7.36 13.78 -12.74
C GLN A 57 6.10 14.65 -12.67
N GLN A 58 5.39 14.77 -13.79
CA GLN A 58 4.12 15.50 -13.88
C GLN A 58 2.95 14.67 -13.33
N ALA A 59 2.87 13.40 -13.72
CA ALA A 59 1.76 12.53 -13.37
C ALA A 59 1.66 12.23 -11.86
N CYS A 60 2.80 12.17 -11.14
CA CYS A 60 2.82 11.97 -9.69
C CYS A 60 2.13 13.09 -8.89
N VAL A 61 2.02 14.28 -9.46
CA VAL A 61 1.37 15.46 -8.85
C VAL A 61 0.16 15.95 -9.64
N ASP A 62 -0.35 15.15 -10.59
CA ASP A 62 -1.53 15.48 -11.38
C ASP A 62 -2.75 15.74 -10.48
N SER A 63 -3.60 16.67 -10.85
CA SER A 63 -4.84 16.96 -10.14
C SER A 63 -5.80 15.76 -10.05
N SER A 64 -5.75 14.87 -11.03
CA SER A 64 -6.56 13.65 -11.08
C SER A 64 -5.93 12.48 -10.31
N ALA A 65 -6.62 11.97 -9.30
CA ALA A 65 -6.21 10.75 -8.60
C ALA A 65 -6.02 9.55 -9.54
N ALA A 66 -6.81 9.46 -10.63
CA ALA A 66 -6.68 8.39 -11.61
C ALA A 66 -5.33 8.44 -12.35
N VAL A 67 -4.83 9.64 -12.65
CA VAL A 67 -3.52 9.83 -13.29
C VAL A 67 -2.39 9.50 -12.31
N ARG A 68 -2.49 9.99 -11.06
CA ARG A 68 -1.51 9.65 -10.00
C ARG A 68 -1.44 8.15 -9.72
N ARG A 69 -2.60 7.44 -9.73
CA ARG A 69 -2.64 5.96 -9.61
C ARG A 69 -1.92 5.25 -10.74
N GLU A 70 -2.09 5.72 -11.97
CA GLU A 70 -1.37 5.14 -13.12
C GLU A 70 0.13 5.40 -13.04
N ALA A 71 0.53 6.60 -12.58
CA ALA A 71 1.92 6.91 -12.29
C ALA A 71 2.50 5.96 -11.22
N ALA A 72 1.76 5.73 -10.12
CA ALA A 72 2.16 4.79 -9.07
C ALA A 72 2.43 3.39 -9.63
N ILE A 73 1.47 2.81 -10.36
CA ILE A 73 1.61 1.47 -10.96
C ILE A 73 2.83 1.39 -11.90
N SER A 74 3.20 2.49 -12.54
CA SER A 74 4.36 2.55 -13.42
C SER A 74 5.71 2.46 -12.69
N LEU A 75 5.72 2.66 -11.36
CA LEU A 75 6.94 2.60 -10.54
C LEU A 75 7.19 1.22 -9.93
N ARG A 76 6.30 0.25 -10.14
CA ARG A 76 6.41 -1.08 -9.54
C ARG A 76 7.78 -1.72 -9.73
N ASP A 77 8.23 -1.79 -10.97
CA ASP A 77 9.46 -2.49 -11.36
C ASP A 77 10.70 -1.57 -11.38
N ILE A 78 10.58 -0.35 -10.83
CA ILE A 78 11.67 0.62 -10.73
C ILE A 78 12.32 0.49 -9.33
N PRO A 79 13.66 0.36 -9.24
CA PRO A 79 14.36 0.29 -7.96
C PRO A 79 14.06 1.50 -7.07
N PHE A 80 14.01 1.27 -5.74
CA PHE A 80 13.69 2.33 -4.76
C PHE A 80 14.57 3.58 -4.93
N GLN A 81 15.88 3.41 -5.11
CA GLN A 81 16.84 4.50 -5.25
C GLN A 81 16.55 5.42 -6.44
N GLU A 82 15.90 4.87 -7.48
CA GLU A 82 15.55 5.63 -8.69
C GLU A 82 14.18 6.30 -8.59
N CYS A 83 13.26 5.75 -7.78
CA CYS A 83 11.86 6.22 -7.74
C CYS A 83 11.42 6.83 -6.40
N HIS A 84 12.23 6.81 -5.34
CA HIS A 84 11.82 7.23 -3.99
C HIS A 84 11.20 8.64 -3.93
N LYS A 85 11.74 9.61 -4.70
CA LYS A 85 11.18 10.98 -4.76
C LYS A 85 9.78 11.01 -5.42
N LEU A 86 9.53 10.13 -6.38
CA LEU A 86 8.23 10.01 -7.03
C LEU A 86 7.24 9.28 -6.12
N LEU A 87 7.69 8.23 -5.44
CA LEU A 87 6.89 7.51 -4.43
C LEU A 87 6.44 8.45 -3.31
N GLN A 88 7.33 9.32 -2.80
CA GLN A 88 6.96 10.33 -1.79
C GLN A 88 5.83 11.24 -2.29
N LYS A 89 5.97 11.80 -3.51
CA LYS A 89 4.92 12.66 -4.09
C LYS A 89 3.58 11.95 -4.24
N ILE A 90 3.60 10.67 -4.64
CA ILE A 90 2.39 9.85 -4.75
C ILE A 90 1.78 9.62 -3.36
N ALA A 91 2.59 9.26 -2.36
CA ALA A 91 2.12 9.06 -1.00
C ALA A 91 1.53 10.35 -0.40
N ASP A 92 2.14 11.50 -0.65
CA ASP A 92 1.63 12.81 -0.22
C ASP A 92 0.29 13.17 -0.90
N GLY A 93 0.07 12.67 -2.10
CA GLY A 93 -1.18 12.85 -2.85
C GLY A 93 -2.32 11.91 -2.45
N PHE A 94 -2.10 10.96 -1.53
CA PHE A 94 -3.14 10.08 -1.02
C PHE A 94 -4.01 10.82 0.02
N ASP A 95 -5.32 10.78 -0.15
CA ASP A 95 -6.29 11.47 0.71
C ASP A 95 -6.67 10.70 1.99
N GLY A 96 -6.15 9.48 2.16
CA GLY A 96 -6.47 8.60 3.28
C GLY A 96 -7.74 7.76 3.11
N TRP A 97 -8.49 7.91 2.00
CA TRP A 97 -9.80 7.29 1.81
C TRP A 97 -9.94 6.50 0.51
N ASP A 98 -9.34 6.95 -0.60
CA ASP A 98 -9.41 6.27 -1.90
C ASP A 98 -8.72 4.92 -1.85
N ARG A 99 -9.52 3.85 -1.67
CA ARG A 99 -9.02 2.47 -1.62
C ARG A 99 -8.21 2.09 -2.87
N TRP A 100 -8.63 2.52 -4.04
CA TRP A 100 -7.92 2.22 -5.28
C TRP A 100 -6.58 2.93 -5.38
N TYR A 101 -6.49 4.13 -4.76
CA TYR A 101 -5.22 4.85 -4.65
C TYR A 101 -4.25 4.10 -3.75
N LEU A 102 -4.72 3.66 -2.59
CA LEU A 102 -3.93 2.88 -1.64
C LEU A 102 -3.40 1.58 -2.25
N GLU A 103 -4.24 0.87 -3.02
CA GLU A 103 -3.80 -0.34 -3.73
C GLU A 103 -2.74 -0.02 -4.81
N ALA A 104 -2.92 1.06 -5.56
CA ALA A 104 -1.93 1.48 -6.55
C ALA A 104 -0.58 1.84 -5.91
N LEU A 105 -0.60 2.52 -4.75
CA LEU A 105 0.59 2.82 -3.96
C LEU A 105 1.25 1.52 -3.45
N GLY A 106 0.46 0.57 -2.94
CA GLY A 106 0.97 -0.74 -2.53
C GLY A 106 1.65 -1.50 -3.67
N ILE A 107 1.07 -1.47 -4.89
CA ILE A 107 1.69 -2.04 -6.09
C ILE A 107 3.01 -1.33 -6.42
N ALA A 108 3.05 0.01 -6.30
CA ALA A 108 4.27 0.78 -6.55
C ALA A 108 5.41 0.43 -5.58
N CYS A 109 5.07 0.06 -4.36
CA CYS A 109 6.01 -0.30 -3.29
C CYS A 109 6.37 -1.79 -3.24
N GLU A 110 5.83 -2.64 -4.12
CA GLU A 110 6.09 -4.08 -4.11
C GLU A 110 7.59 -4.38 -4.17
N GLY A 111 8.09 -5.15 -3.18
CA GLY A 111 9.52 -5.50 -3.03
C GLY A 111 10.40 -4.38 -2.48
N LYS A 112 9.81 -3.25 -2.04
CA LYS A 112 10.49 -2.11 -1.40
C LYS A 112 9.59 -1.45 -0.33
N GLU A 113 8.74 -2.27 0.29
CA GLU A 113 7.74 -1.83 1.26
C GLU A 113 8.39 -1.15 2.45
N GLN A 114 9.49 -1.74 2.96
CA GLN A 114 10.19 -1.24 4.13
C GLN A 114 10.79 0.15 3.89
N GLU A 115 11.62 0.28 2.84
CA GLU A 115 12.28 1.56 2.53
C GLU A 115 11.26 2.65 2.17
N SER A 116 10.15 2.25 1.53
CA SER A 116 9.06 3.17 1.19
C SER A 116 8.35 3.67 2.45
N PHE A 117 8.03 2.77 3.38
CA PHE A 117 7.38 3.15 4.63
C PHE A 117 8.28 4.06 5.47
N ASP A 118 9.56 3.71 5.64
CA ASP A 118 10.52 4.51 6.40
C ASP A 118 10.64 5.93 5.83
N LEU A 119 10.61 6.06 4.48
CA LEU A 119 10.56 7.36 3.81
C LEU A 119 9.28 8.14 4.16
N PHE A 120 8.11 7.48 4.15
CA PHE A 120 6.82 8.16 4.33
C PHE A 120 6.57 8.62 5.77
N VAL A 121 7.17 7.97 6.77
CA VAL A 121 6.98 8.27 8.20
C VAL A 121 8.07 9.16 8.80
N VAL A 122 9.07 9.57 8.03
CA VAL A 122 10.25 10.30 8.50
C VAL A 122 9.96 11.51 9.42
N ASN A 123 8.79 12.13 9.24
CA ASN A 123 8.33 13.28 10.05
C ASN A 123 7.14 12.93 10.97
N SER A 124 6.88 11.65 11.25
CA SER A 124 5.69 11.18 11.96
C SER A 124 6.04 10.06 12.95
N GLU A 125 7.00 10.35 13.85
CA GLU A 125 7.55 9.38 14.80
C GLU A 125 6.50 8.86 15.79
N ASP A 126 5.55 9.72 16.24
CA ASP A 126 4.48 9.29 17.14
C ASP A 126 3.34 8.61 16.35
N PRO A 127 3.16 7.29 16.50
CA PRO A 127 2.12 6.56 15.78
C PRO A 127 0.70 6.99 16.18
N LEU A 128 0.50 7.56 17.36
CA LEU A 128 -0.83 8.01 17.80
C LEU A 128 -1.29 9.26 17.04
N LEU A 129 -0.35 10.01 16.45
CA LEU A 129 -0.63 11.18 15.61
C LEU A 129 -0.82 10.84 14.12
N TRP A 130 -0.68 9.59 13.72
CA TRP A 130 -0.89 9.21 12.32
C TRP A 130 -2.34 9.47 11.89
N ASP A 131 -2.47 10.19 10.80
CA ASP A 131 -3.73 10.38 10.10
C ASP A 131 -4.20 9.11 9.36
N ASN A 132 -5.35 9.19 8.69
CA ASN A 132 -5.86 8.08 7.89
C ASN A 132 -4.93 7.69 6.72
N ARG A 133 -4.16 8.65 6.20
CA ARG A 133 -3.20 8.42 5.13
C ARG A 133 -2.07 7.50 5.59
N LEU A 134 -1.35 7.87 6.66
CA LEU A 134 -0.24 7.06 7.19
C LEU A 134 -0.72 5.72 7.76
N SER A 135 -1.84 5.72 8.48
CA SER A 135 -2.45 4.49 8.99
C SER A 135 -2.85 3.54 7.87
N GLY A 136 -3.40 4.07 6.77
CA GLY A 136 -3.74 3.30 5.58
C GLY A 136 -2.52 2.73 4.88
N ILE A 137 -1.46 3.54 4.73
CA ILE A 137 -0.20 3.11 4.12
C ILE A 137 0.47 2.01 4.96
N ALA A 138 0.59 2.19 6.28
CA ALA A 138 1.14 1.18 7.19
C ALA A 138 0.36 -0.14 7.11
N TRP A 139 -0.98 -0.06 7.08
CA TRP A 139 -1.84 -1.22 6.90
C TRP A 139 -1.61 -1.91 5.54
N ARG A 140 -1.39 -1.16 4.46
CA ARG A 140 -1.23 -1.73 3.11
C ARG A 140 0.15 -2.30 2.84
N LEU A 141 1.20 -1.70 3.42
CA LEU A 141 2.58 -2.12 3.15
C LEU A 141 3.08 -3.19 4.12
N HIS A 142 2.49 -3.31 5.31
CA HIS A 142 2.88 -4.25 6.37
C HIS A 142 4.41 -4.26 6.64
N PRO A 143 5.08 -3.09 6.80
CA PRO A 143 6.52 -3.08 6.97
C PRO A 143 6.92 -3.62 8.35
N ASP A 144 8.02 -4.36 8.40
CA ASP A 144 8.51 -4.97 9.66
C ASP A 144 8.81 -3.91 10.72
N SER A 145 9.34 -2.75 10.33
CA SER A 145 9.65 -1.64 11.24
C SER A 145 8.40 -1.03 11.92
N ALA A 146 7.21 -1.21 11.34
CA ALA A 146 5.97 -0.64 11.88
C ALA A 146 5.29 -1.51 12.95
N VAL A 147 5.77 -2.71 13.23
CA VAL A 147 5.07 -3.65 14.13
C VAL A 147 4.80 -3.04 15.51
N GLU A 148 5.78 -2.36 16.13
CA GLU A 148 5.61 -1.72 17.43
C GLU A 148 4.65 -0.52 17.36
N GLN A 149 4.72 0.29 16.31
CA GLN A 149 3.80 1.40 16.09
C GLN A 149 2.37 0.91 15.85
N LEU A 150 2.19 -0.16 15.07
CA LEU A 150 0.90 -0.80 14.84
C LEU A 150 0.32 -1.37 16.14
N LYS A 151 1.16 -2.02 16.99
CA LYS A 151 0.76 -2.50 18.31
C LYS A 151 0.32 -1.34 19.22
N THR A 152 1.09 -0.26 19.27
CA THR A 152 0.75 0.93 20.05
C THR A 152 -0.62 1.46 19.67
N ARG A 153 -0.91 1.60 18.39
CA ARG A 153 -2.24 2.03 17.91
C ARG A 153 -3.35 1.02 18.20
N ALA A 154 -3.08 -0.27 18.09
CA ALA A 154 -4.05 -1.32 18.38
C ALA A 154 -4.48 -1.31 19.87
N LEU A 155 -3.56 -0.94 20.76
CA LEU A 155 -3.81 -0.88 22.20
C LEU A 155 -4.44 0.43 22.68
N ASP A 156 -4.40 1.49 21.89
CA ASP A 156 -4.92 2.80 22.29
C ASP A 156 -6.46 2.87 22.19
N ILE A 157 -7.12 2.84 23.34
CA ILE A 157 -8.59 2.87 23.45
C ILE A 157 -9.21 4.21 23.00
N THR A 158 -8.42 5.25 22.81
CA THR A 158 -8.93 6.54 22.29
C THR A 158 -9.20 6.47 20.78
N LEU A 159 -8.60 5.50 20.08
CA LEU A 159 -8.86 5.26 18.67
C LEU A 159 -10.12 4.40 18.46
N PRO A 160 -10.89 4.64 17.39
CA PRO A 160 -12.03 3.81 17.02
C PRO A 160 -11.65 2.32 16.91
N LEU A 161 -12.52 1.43 17.39
CA LEU A 161 -12.28 -0.01 17.34
C LEU A 161 -11.98 -0.51 15.91
N ALA A 162 -12.64 0.05 14.90
CA ALA A 162 -12.39 -0.32 13.50
C ALA A 162 -10.94 0.00 13.07
N ASP A 163 -10.38 1.13 13.50
CA ASP A 163 -9.00 1.50 13.19
C ASP A 163 -8.00 0.63 13.94
N ARG A 164 -8.30 0.31 15.21
CA ARG A 164 -7.49 -0.61 16.01
C ARG A 164 -7.45 -2.01 15.41
N LYS A 165 -8.59 -2.52 14.90
CA LYS A 165 -8.65 -3.80 14.19
C LYS A 165 -7.82 -3.79 12.91
N LYS A 166 -7.82 -2.69 12.14
CA LYS A 166 -6.93 -2.56 10.97
C LYS A 166 -5.45 -2.70 11.35
N MET A 167 -5.04 -2.20 12.51
CA MET A 167 -3.66 -2.35 12.98
C MET A 167 -3.34 -3.81 13.32
N VAL A 168 -4.28 -4.52 13.94
CA VAL A 168 -4.15 -5.97 14.17
C VAL A 168 -4.06 -6.74 12.85
N ASP A 169 -4.87 -6.40 11.85
CA ASP A 169 -4.78 -6.99 10.51
C ASP A 169 -3.37 -6.78 9.89
N ALA A 170 -2.85 -5.56 9.98
CA ALA A 170 -1.53 -5.24 9.46
C ALA A 170 -0.42 -6.07 10.16
N ILE A 171 -0.49 -6.22 11.48
CA ILE A 171 0.43 -7.10 12.23
C ILE A 171 0.30 -8.55 11.77
N ALA A 172 -0.93 -9.03 11.56
CA ALA A 172 -1.17 -10.40 11.13
C ALA A 172 -0.55 -10.74 9.76
N PHE A 173 -0.41 -9.77 8.87
CA PHE A 173 0.20 -9.96 7.56
C PHE A 173 1.74 -9.92 7.56
N ASN A 174 2.38 -9.54 8.67
CA ASN A 174 3.82 -9.70 8.84
C ASN A 174 4.19 -11.14 9.20
N SER A 175 5.25 -11.68 8.60
CA SER A 175 5.66 -13.09 8.80
C SER A 175 6.80 -13.26 9.82
N ASN A 176 7.20 -12.18 10.52
CA ASN A 176 8.32 -12.21 11.45
C ASN A 176 7.90 -12.54 12.89
N THR A 177 8.87 -12.94 13.72
CA THR A 177 8.67 -13.30 15.13
C THR A 177 8.17 -12.11 15.97
N GLN A 178 8.57 -10.87 15.64
CA GLN A 178 8.15 -9.68 16.35
C GLN A 178 6.63 -9.45 16.19
N ALA A 179 6.10 -9.64 14.98
CA ALA A 179 4.67 -9.55 14.71
C ALA A 179 3.87 -10.59 15.49
N ALA A 180 4.36 -11.84 15.54
CA ALA A 180 3.72 -12.90 16.32
C ALA A 180 3.74 -12.60 17.82
N ALA A 181 4.84 -12.07 18.36
CA ALA A 181 4.96 -11.67 19.76
C ALA A 181 4.04 -10.47 20.09
N ALA A 182 3.98 -9.46 19.21
CA ALA A 182 3.08 -8.31 19.36
C ALA A 182 1.60 -8.76 19.35
N MET A 183 1.23 -9.66 18.45
CA MET A 183 -0.12 -10.24 18.39
C MET A 183 -0.46 -11.00 19.67
N LEU A 184 0.47 -11.80 20.21
CA LEU A 184 0.29 -12.53 21.46
C LEU A 184 0.07 -11.56 22.62
N GLU A 185 0.84 -10.50 22.72
CA GLU A 185 0.69 -9.46 23.75
C GLU A 185 -0.70 -8.81 23.68
N ILE A 186 -1.16 -8.44 22.49
CA ILE A 186 -2.52 -7.88 22.30
C ILE A 186 -3.59 -8.89 22.73
N ALA A 187 -3.44 -10.16 22.37
CA ALA A 187 -4.40 -11.21 22.70
C ALA A 187 -4.49 -11.48 24.20
N GLN A 188 -3.37 -11.39 24.94
CA GLN A 188 -3.32 -11.68 26.37
C GLN A 188 -3.64 -10.46 27.23
N ARG A 189 -3.12 -9.28 26.87
CA ARG A 189 -3.07 -8.09 27.73
C ARG A 189 -3.78 -6.86 27.15
N GLY A 190 -4.17 -6.90 25.89
CA GLY A 190 -4.85 -5.79 25.23
C GLY A 190 -6.22 -5.45 25.84
N PRO A 191 -6.85 -4.36 25.42
CA PRO A 191 -8.22 -4.04 25.79
C PRO A 191 -9.21 -5.15 25.42
N GLN A 192 -10.25 -5.33 26.24
CA GLN A 192 -11.19 -6.46 26.14
C GLN A 192 -11.84 -6.60 24.75
N ASP A 193 -12.12 -5.50 24.11
CA ASP A 193 -12.80 -5.41 22.80
C ASP A 193 -11.96 -5.85 21.61
N ILE A 194 -10.63 -6.01 21.78
CA ILE A 194 -9.72 -6.42 20.71
C ILE A 194 -9.03 -7.77 20.96
N ARG A 195 -8.98 -8.26 22.20
CA ARG A 195 -8.27 -9.50 22.57
C ARG A 195 -8.69 -10.70 21.73
N ASN A 196 -10.01 -10.94 21.62
CA ASN A 196 -10.53 -12.09 20.89
C ASN A 196 -10.19 -12.02 19.39
N TYR A 197 -10.16 -10.80 18.84
CA TYR A 197 -9.79 -10.58 17.43
C TYR A 197 -8.30 -10.90 17.21
N ALA A 198 -7.43 -10.45 18.10
CA ALA A 198 -6.00 -10.76 18.05
C ALA A 198 -5.72 -12.25 18.29
N ALA A 199 -6.43 -12.89 19.24
CA ALA A 199 -6.31 -14.33 19.49
C ALA A 199 -6.70 -15.17 18.28
N TRP A 200 -7.80 -14.80 17.60
CA TRP A 200 -8.23 -15.47 16.37
C TRP A 200 -7.16 -15.36 15.28
N TRP A 201 -6.64 -14.15 15.03
CA TRP A 201 -5.57 -13.95 14.06
C TRP A 201 -4.31 -14.74 14.41
N GLY A 202 -3.88 -14.69 15.67
CA GLY A 202 -2.71 -15.41 16.14
C GLY A 202 -2.80 -16.92 15.90
N GLN A 203 -3.91 -17.55 16.27
CA GLN A 203 -4.13 -18.97 16.02
C GLN A 203 -4.19 -19.31 14.53
N HIS A 204 -4.86 -18.46 13.74
CA HIS A 204 -4.92 -18.65 12.30
C HIS A 204 -3.53 -18.58 11.64
N ARG A 205 -2.71 -17.61 12.04
CA ARG A 205 -1.36 -17.43 11.48
C ARG A 205 -0.38 -18.52 11.92
N LEU A 206 -0.50 -19.09 13.13
CA LEU A 206 0.30 -20.24 13.56
C LEU A 206 0.08 -21.48 12.69
N GLN A 207 -1.08 -21.64 12.08
CA GLN A 207 -1.35 -22.71 11.14
C GLN A 207 -0.77 -22.47 9.74
N ASN A 208 -0.31 -21.24 9.45
CA ASN A 208 0.16 -20.77 8.14
C ASN A 208 1.58 -20.18 8.26
N ASP A 209 1.70 -18.86 8.13
CA ASP A 209 2.99 -18.18 7.97
C ASP A 209 3.82 -18.15 9.26
N TRP A 210 3.20 -18.28 10.43
CA TRP A 210 3.89 -18.34 11.72
C TRP A 210 4.14 -19.76 12.23
N LYS A 211 3.89 -20.80 11.43
CA LYS A 211 4.04 -22.20 11.85
C LYS A 211 5.42 -22.57 12.41
N ASN A 212 6.46 -21.84 12.04
CA ASN A 212 7.84 -22.05 12.48
C ASN A 212 8.29 -21.00 13.52
N VAL A 213 7.42 -20.07 13.92
CA VAL A 213 7.75 -19.04 14.91
C VAL A 213 7.70 -19.67 16.31
N GLN A 214 8.78 -19.50 17.07
CA GLN A 214 8.81 -19.91 18.47
C GLN A 214 8.36 -18.74 19.34
N LEU A 215 7.24 -18.93 20.05
CA LEU A 215 6.71 -17.97 21.02
C LEU A 215 7.00 -18.45 22.44
N SER A 216 7.10 -17.51 23.38
CA SER A 216 7.31 -17.78 24.81
C SER A 216 6.04 -18.29 25.51
N ASP A 217 4.88 -18.17 24.89
CA ASP A 217 3.58 -18.54 25.44
C ASP A 217 2.61 -18.90 24.31
N VAL A 218 1.39 -19.33 24.64
CA VAL A 218 0.35 -19.74 23.69
C VAL A 218 -0.74 -18.68 23.57
N PHE A 219 -1.35 -18.60 22.40
CA PHE A 219 -2.51 -17.75 22.18
C PHE A 219 -3.72 -18.28 22.98
N PRO A 220 -4.50 -17.39 23.63
CA PRO A 220 -5.77 -17.77 24.25
C PRO A 220 -6.71 -18.37 23.19
N GLU A 221 -7.55 -19.31 23.59
CA GLU A 221 -8.61 -19.78 22.71
C GLU A 221 -9.62 -18.65 22.46
N PRO A 222 -9.88 -18.27 21.21
CA PRO A 222 -10.93 -17.30 20.93
C PRO A 222 -12.30 -17.94 21.25
N PRO A 223 -13.30 -17.13 21.65
CA PRO A 223 -14.65 -17.66 21.82
C PRO A 223 -15.14 -18.28 20.51
N PRO A 224 -16.03 -19.28 20.57
CA PRO A 224 -16.64 -19.85 19.39
C PRO A 224 -17.24 -18.75 18.52
N ILE A 225 -16.94 -18.79 17.21
CA ILE A 225 -17.59 -17.87 16.27
C ILE A 225 -19.08 -18.18 16.31
N GLU A 226 -19.90 -17.26 16.83
CA GLU A 226 -21.33 -17.34 16.65
C GLU A 226 -21.58 -17.41 15.14
N LYS A 227 -22.08 -18.55 14.66
CA LYS A 227 -22.48 -18.69 13.26
C LYS A 227 -23.45 -17.54 12.95
N PRO A 228 -23.20 -16.75 11.90
CA PRO A 228 -24.18 -15.75 11.51
C PRO A 228 -25.53 -16.45 11.37
N LEU A 229 -26.57 -15.88 11.98
CA LEU A 229 -27.92 -16.40 11.87
C LEU A 229 -28.22 -16.61 10.38
N PRO A 230 -28.66 -17.81 9.96
CA PRO A 230 -29.02 -18.03 8.57
C PRO A 230 -30.17 -17.06 8.23
N ASN A 231 -29.95 -16.22 7.21
CA ASN A 231 -30.91 -15.29 6.63
C ASN A 231 -31.15 -13.97 7.39
N THR A 232 -30.19 -13.06 7.35
CA THR A 232 -30.51 -11.65 7.13
C THR A 232 -30.12 -11.32 5.69
N ARG A 233 -31.07 -11.48 4.76
CA ARG A 233 -31.00 -10.78 3.47
C ARG A 233 -30.93 -9.29 3.80
N LEU A 234 -29.88 -8.65 3.35
CA LEU A 234 -29.85 -7.20 3.21
C LEU A 234 -30.73 -6.91 1.98
N ASP A 235 -31.97 -6.48 2.21
CA ASP A 235 -32.82 -5.84 1.21
C ASP A 235 -32.26 -4.44 0.90
#